data_76850a7115970ccc47983dfdc8ae1e20
#
_entry.id   76850a7115970ccc47983dfdc8ae1e20
#
_cell.length_a   1.000
_cell.length_b   1.000
_cell.length_c   1.000
_cell.angle_alpha   90.00
_cell.angle_beta   90.00
_cell.angle_gamma   90.00
#
_symmetry.space_group_name_H-M   'P 1'
#
loop_
_entity.id
_entity.type
_entity.pdbx_description
1 polymer ?
#
loop_
_entity_poly.entity_id
_entity_poly.type
_entity_poly.pdbx_seq_one_letter_code
_entity_poly.pdbx_strand_id
1 'polypeptide(L)'
;DSELSGNMIDLCPVGALTSKPFRFSARSWELGDVAGVSPHDCVGANLNVQVRRNKVMRVLPRENEDVNESWLADRDRFSYEAVNSAERLLKPMIRANGTWRETDWSTALNVAVDGMQKVIAAHGPQSIGALASPVSTVEEFYLLQKLVRALGSGNVDHRLRQRDFSDDADAPLFPYIGLPFRELETLDAALLIGSNIRKDQPLLGLRLRKAFLHDAALFAVNPVDYDFSFDLKARVVTDPAAMPATLARIARVLSESRHVVLPSEVATLASGVPSDTEQ
;
A
#
# COMPACT_ATOMS: atom_id res chain seq x y z
N ASP A 1 -6.33 -12.61 15.48
CA ASP A 1 -6.74 -11.22 15.23
C ASP A 1 -6.96 -11.03 13.74
N SER A 2 -7.94 -10.20 13.37
CA SER A 2 -8.26 -9.88 11.99
C SER A 2 -8.03 -8.39 11.73
N GLU A 3 -7.52 -8.07 10.56
CA GLU A 3 -7.30 -6.70 10.07
C GLU A 3 -8.61 -5.94 9.80
N LEU A 4 -9.74 -6.64 9.92
CA LEU A 4 -11.10 -6.12 9.70
C LEU A 4 -11.96 -6.19 10.96
N SER A 5 -11.38 -6.48 12.13
CA SER A 5 -12.11 -6.72 13.38
C SER A 5 -12.94 -5.52 13.84
N GLY A 6 -12.49 -4.30 13.54
CA GLY A 6 -13.21 -3.07 13.87
C GLY A 6 -14.57 -2.93 13.22
N ASN A 7 -14.84 -3.65 12.13
CA ASN A 7 -16.17 -3.65 11.51
C ASN A 7 -17.26 -4.26 12.40
N MET A 8 -16.89 -5.09 13.37
CA MET A 8 -17.83 -5.62 14.35
C MET A 8 -18.51 -4.51 15.18
N ILE A 9 -17.88 -3.32 15.28
CA ILE A 9 -18.46 -2.16 15.94
C ILE A 9 -19.68 -1.67 15.17
N ASP A 10 -19.57 -1.59 13.85
CA ASP A 10 -20.63 -1.08 12.97
C ASP A 10 -21.75 -2.12 12.78
N LEU A 11 -21.39 -3.41 12.80
CA LEU A 11 -22.33 -4.52 12.64
C LEU A 11 -23.14 -4.82 13.90
N CYS A 12 -22.72 -4.34 15.07
CA CYS A 12 -23.39 -4.65 16.33
C CYS A 12 -24.68 -3.82 16.50
N PRO A 13 -25.88 -4.42 16.32
CA PRO A 13 -27.13 -3.65 16.29
C PRO A 13 -27.55 -3.13 17.66
N VAL A 14 -27.00 -3.69 18.72
CA VAL A 14 -27.39 -3.36 20.13
C VAL A 14 -26.32 -2.49 20.82
N GLY A 15 -25.26 -2.09 20.14
CA GLY A 15 -24.20 -1.25 20.71
C GLY A 15 -23.40 -1.91 21.83
N ALA A 16 -23.36 -3.25 21.89
CA ALA A 16 -22.54 -3.99 22.85
C ALA A 16 -21.05 -3.87 22.53
N LEU A 17 -20.70 -3.77 21.23
CA LEU A 17 -19.36 -3.51 20.75
C LEU A 17 -19.25 -2.04 20.36
N THR A 18 -18.26 -1.35 20.90
CA THR A 18 -18.07 0.08 20.70
C THR A 18 -16.60 0.41 20.44
N SER A 19 -16.36 1.49 19.69
CA SER A 19 -15.01 2.00 19.48
C SER A 19 -14.46 2.55 20.79
N LYS A 20 -13.41 1.94 21.32
CA LYS A 20 -12.78 2.38 22.59
C LYS A 20 -12.28 3.84 22.52
N PRO A 21 -11.62 4.30 21.44
CA PRO A 21 -11.19 5.69 21.33
C PRO A 21 -12.33 6.70 21.24
N PHE A 22 -13.46 6.29 20.67
CA PHE A 22 -14.59 7.19 20.44
C PHE A 22 -15.62 7.15 21.58
N ARG A 23 -15.71 6.05 22.32
CA ARG A 23 -16.71 5.84 23.37
C ARG A 23 -16.74 7.01 24.35
N PHE A 24 -17.94 7.56 24.60
CA PHE A 24 -18.22 8.71 25.47
C PHE A 24 -17.66 10.06 25.00
N SER A 25 -17.11 10.16 23.79
CA SER A 25 -16.46 11.40 23.29
C SER A 25 -17.45 12.38 22.66
N ALA A 26 -18.46 11.87 21.95
CA ALA A 26 -19.50 12.69 21.30
C ALA A 26 -20.76 11.86 21.01
N ARG A 27 -21.86 12.56 20.70
CA ARG A 27 -23.07 11.96 20.14
C ARG A 27 -23.02 12.00 18.61
N SER A 28 -23.68 11.04 17.94
CA SER A 28 -23.64 10.92 16.48
C SER A 28 -24.14 12.19 15.77
N TRP A 29 -25.18 12.84 16.31
CA TRP A 29 -25.76 14.07 15.74
C TRP A 29 -24.92 15.34 15.95
N GLU A 30 -23.85 15.27 16.75
CA GLU A 30 -22.89 16.37 16.92
C GLU A 30 -21.74 16.35 15.90
N LEU A 31 -21.70 15.33 15.07
CA LEU A 31 -20.60 15.07 14.14
C LEU A 31 -20.97 15.52 12.72
N GLY A 32 -20.05 16.17 12.05
CA GLY A 32 -20.13 16.41 10.62
C GLY A 32 -19.33 15.35 9.84
N ASP A 33 -19.89 14.88 8.73
CA ASP A 33 -19.26 13.89 7.86
C ASP A 33 -18.46 14.58 6.74
N VAL A 34 -17.22 14.17 6.56
CA VAL A 34 -16.38 14.58 5.44
C VAL A 34 -15.96 13.34 4.67
N ALA A 35 -16.31 13.31 3.38
CA ALA A 35 -15.92 12.23 2.51
C ALA A 35 -14.40 12.21 2.29
N GLY A 36 -13.82 11.02 2.32
CA GLY A 36 -12.38 10.81 2.11
C GLY A 36 -12.10 9.48 1.42
N VAL A 37 -10.83 9.26 1.16
CA VAL A 37 -10.29 8.02 0.59
C VAL A 37 -9.13 7.57 1.47
N SER A 38 -9.00 6.25 1.70
CA SER A 38 -7.90 5.69 2.48
C SER A 38 -6.55 5.97 1.82
N PRO A 39 -5.54 6.45 2.57
CA PRO A 39 -4.18 6.61 2.08
C PRO A 39 -3.31 5.36 2.31
N HIS A 40 -3.82 4.30 2.95
CA HIS A 40 -2.98 3.24 3.50
C HIS A 40 -2.66 2.11 2.53
N ASP A 41 -3.43 1.97 1.45
CA ASP A 41 -3.16 1.00 0.39
C ASP A 41 -3.69 1.46 -0.97
N CYS A 42 -3.45 0.65 -2.01
CA CYS A 42 -3.86 0.96 -3.38
C CYS A 42 -5.36 0.71 -3.66
N VAL A 43 -6.12 0.18 -2.71
CA VAL A 43 -7.57 -0.07 -2.88
C VAL A 43 -8.33 1.25 -2.89
N GLY A 44 -7.89 2.21 -2.09
CA GLY A 44 -8.55 3.51 -2.00
C GLY A 44 -9.94 3.40 -1.36
N ALA A 45 -10.06 2.65 -0.25
CA ALA A 45 -11.31 2.50 0.46
C ALA A 45 -11.98 3.84 0.75
N ASN A 46 -13.28 3.91 0.51
CA ASN A 46 -14.06 5.13 0.72
C ASN A 46 -14.38 5.32 2.20
N LEU A 47 -14.15 6.52 2.71
CA LEU A 47 -14.24 6.87 4.12
C LEU A 47 -15.25 7.98 4.38
N ASN A 48 -15.89 7.92 5.54
CA ASN A 48 -16.54 9.04 6.21
C ASN A 48 -15.69 9.44 7.42
N VAL A 49 -15.00 10.57 7.30
CA VAL A 49 -14.25 11.16 8.41
C VAL A 49 -15.20 12.02 9.23
N GLN A 50 -15.50 11.60 10.45
CA GLN A 50 -16.40 12.32 11.34
C GLN A 50 -15.67 13.32 12.20
N VAL A 51 -16.09 14.59 12.08
CA VAL A 51 -15.40 15.75 12.67
C VAL A 51 -16.31 16.50 13.62
N ARG A 52 -15.77 16.96 14.74
CA ARG A 52 -16.44 17.87 15.69
C ARG A 52 -15.45 18.95 16.13
N ARG A 53 -15.82 20.22 16.02
CA ARG A 53 -14.99 21.36 16.43
C ARG A 53 -13.55 21.30 15.90
N ASN A 54 -13.43 21.04 14.60
CA ASN A 54 -12.15 20.92 13.88
C ASN A 54 -11.23 19.77 14.39
N LYS A 55 -11.81 18.74 15.02
CA LYS A 55 -11.10 17.55 15.48
C LYS A 55 -11.72 16.31 14.84
N VAL A 56 -10.89 15.44 14.28
CA VAL A 56 -11.34 14.13 13.82
C VAL A 56 -11.68 13.28 15.03
N MET A 57 -12.92 12.79 15.07
CA MET A 57 -13.45 12.03 16.20
C MET A 57 -13.45 10.52 15.94
N ARG A 58 -13.73 10.12 14.71
CA ARG A 58 -13.64 8.72 14.23
C ARG A 58 -13.69 8.67 12.70
N VAL A 59 -13.34 7.52 12.15
CA VAL A 59 -13.47 7.19 10.74
C VAL A 59 -14.38 5.98 10.60
N LEU A 60 -15.34 6.08 9.68
CA LEU A 60 -16.30 5.03 9.34
C LEU A 60 -16.19 4.69 7.85
N PRO A 61 -16.60 3.48 7.44
CA PRO A 61 -16.70 3.17 6.02
C PRO A 61 -17.78 4.07 5.37
N ARG A 62 -17.49 4.51 4.15
CA ARG A 62 -18.47 5.05 3.23
C ARG A 62 -18.77 3.98 2.21
N GLU A 63 -20.02 3.61 2.08
CA GLU A 63 -20.46 2.55 1.18
C GLU A 63 -20.04 2.81 -0.27
N ASN A 64 -19.39 1.82 -0.87
CA ASN A 64 -19.04 1.77 -2.28
C ASN A 64 -18.86 0.31 -2.71
N GLU A 65 -19.87 -0.25 -3.38
CA GLU A 65 -19.91 -1.66 -3.80
C GLU A 65 -18.76 -2.04 -4.73
N ASP A 66 -18.27 -1.11 -5.55
CA ASP A 66 -17.19 -1.37 -6.49
C ASP A 66 -15.80 -1.41 -5.82
N VAL A 67 -15.64 -0.81 -4.63
CA VAL A 67 -14.35 -0.68 -3.95
C VAL A 67 -14.33 -1.46 -2.64
N ASN A 68 -14.92 -0.92 -1.60
CA ASN A 68 -14.84 -1.44 -0.23
C ASN A 68 -16.17 -1.99 0.32
N GLU A 69 -17.23 -2.01 -0.49
CA GLU A 69 -18.58 -2.30 -0.01
C GLU A 69 -18.89 -1.41 1.21
N SER A 70 -19.21 -1.99 2.34
CA SER A 70 -19.38 -1.31 3.64
C SER A 70 -18.27 -1.64 4.64
N TRP A 71 -17.12 -2.16 4.15
CA TRP A 71 -16.01 -2.61 5.00
C TRP A 71 -14.88 -1.58 5.07
N LEU A 72 -14.14 -1.62 6.19
CA LEU A 72 -12.98 -0.78 6.41
C LEU A 72 -11.89 -1.56 7.15
N ALA A 73 -10.65 -1.41 6.72
CA ALA A 73 -9.52 -1.99 7.46
C ALA A 73 -9.32 -1.27 8.81
N ASP A 74 -8.87 -2.00 9.82
CA ASP A 74 -8.66 -1.45 11.16
C ASP A 74 -7.64 -0.31 11.16
N ARG A 75 -6.61 -0.38 10.31
CA ARG A 75 -5.66 0.72 10.14
C ARG A 75 -6.31 2.00 9.63
N ASP A 76 -7.29 1.90 8.72
CA ASP A 76 -8.03 3.07 8.22
C ASP A 76 -8.95 3.64 9.30
N ARG A 77 -9.53 2.75 10.08
CA ARG A 77 -10.47 3.11 11.16
C ARG A 77 -9.80 3.85 12.31
N PHE A 78 -8.56 3.50 12.65
CA PHE A 78 -7.90 3.97 13.87
C PHE A 78 -6.70 4.90 13.63
N SER A 79 -6.13 4.97 12.42
CA SER A 79 -4.95 5.80 12.13
C SER A 79 -5.15 7.30 12.37
N TYR A 80 -6.39 7.78 12.38
CA TYR A 80 -6.69 9.18 12.67
C TYR A 80 -6.20 9.63 14.07
N GLU A 81 -5.97 8.73 15.00
CA GLU A 81 -5.45 9.05 16.32
C GLU A 81 -4.11 9.79 16.24
N ALA A 82 -3.29 9.46 15.23
CA ALA A 82 -2.02 10.15 14.98
C ALA A 82 -2.21 11.64 14.65
N VAL A 83 -3.31 12.02 13.99
CA VAL A 83 -3.63 13.42 13.66
C VAL A 83 -3.84 14.25 14.93
N ASN A 84 -4.37 13.62 15.98
CA ASN A 84 -4.69 14.26 17.25
C ASN A 84 -3.61 14.05 18.32
N SER A 85 -2.49 13.39 17.98
CA SER A 85 -1.39 13.12 18.93
C SER A 85 -0.73 14.40 19.43
N ALA A 86 -0.40 14.43 20.70
CA ALA A 86 0.39 15.51 21.30
C ALA A 86 1.84 15.54 20.78
N GLU A 87 2.32 14.45 20.21
CA GLU A 87 3.67 14.35 19.62
C GLU A 87 3.74 14.93 18.20
N ARG A 88 2.59 15.31 17.62
CA ARG A 88 2.53 15.89 16.29
C ARG A 88 3.19 17.26 16.27
N LEU A 89 4.09 17.48 15.31
CA LEU A 89 4.67 18.80 15.06
C LEU A 89 3.60 19.76 14.52
N LEU A 90 3.35 20.86 15.22
CA LEU A 90 2.36 21.87 14.87
C LEU A 90 2.99 23.13 14.25
N LYS A 91 4.30 23.29 14.38
CA LYS A 91 5.08 24.40 13.87
C LYS A 91 6.38 23.92 13.25
N PRO A 92 6.93 24.67 12.29
CA PRO A 92 8.27 24.39 11.79
C PRO A 92 9.31 24.44 12.91
N MET A 93 10.34 23.63 12.80
CA MET A 93 11.46 23.61 13.74
C MET A 93 12.78 23.64 12.98
N ILE A 94 13.75 24.37 13.51
CA ILE A 94 15.14 24.37 13.05
C ILE A 94 16.07 23.88 14.16
N ARG A 95 17.16 23.21 13.77
CA ARG A 95 18.19 22.79 14.70
C ARG A 95 19.32 23.81 14.72
N ALA A 96 19.45 24.52 15.81
CA ALA A 96 20.51 25.51 16.02
C ALA A 96 21.33 25.11 17.26
N ASN A 97 22.66 25.03 17.10
CA ASN A 97 23.60 24.65 18.17
C ASN A 97 23.22 23.31 18.86
N GLY A 98 22.79 22.33 18.07
CA GLY A 98 22.41 21.02 18.57
C GLY A 98 21.00 20.91 19.17
N THR A 99 20.28 22.02 19.36
CA THR A 99 18.96 22.07 19.99
C THR A 99 17.88 22.42 18.96
N TRP A 100 16.74 21.72 19.02
CA TRP A 100 15.57 22.06 18.23
C TRP A 100 14.82 23.25 18.78
N ARG A 101 14.48 24.21 17.92
CA ARG A 101 13.73 25.44 18.28
C ARG A 101 12.58 25.63 17.30
N GLU A 102 11.41 25.99 17.81
CA GLU A 102 10.27 26.43 16.98
C GLU A 102 10.65 27.71 16.24
N THR A 103 10.14 27.84 15.01
CA THR A 103 10.34 29.02 14.16
C THR A 103 9.12 29.26 13.28
N ASP A 104 9.13 30.31 12.48
CA ASP A 104 8.16 30.57 11.42
C ASP A 104 8.54 29.86 10.12
N TRP A 105 7.58 29.77 9.20
CA TRP A 105 7.76 29.09 7.91
C TRP A 105 8.83 29.75 7.03
N SER A 106 8.89 31.10 7.02
CA SER A 106 9.85 31.82 6.19
C SER A 106 11.28 31.49 6.62
N THR A 107 11.55 31.54 7.92
CA THR A 107 12.85 31.19 8.48
C THR A 107 13.22 29.74 8.22
N ALA A 108 12.29 28.80 8.42
CA ALA A 108 12.54 27.38 8.17
C ALA A 108 12.85 27.07 6.69
N LEU A 109 12.10 27.68 5.78
CA LEU A 109 12.30 27.52 4.34
C LEU A 109 13.64 28.13 3.90
N ASN A 110 14.01 29.32 4.39
CA ASN A 110 15.30 29.92 4.08
C ASN A 110 16.47 29.02 4.54
N VAL A 111 16.40 28.47 5.76
CA VAL A 111 17.42 27.53 6.24
C VAL A 111 17.52 26.29 5.36
N ALA A 112 16.39 25.75 4.93
CA ALA A 112 16.36 24.58 4.02
C ALA A 112 16.95 24.90 2.65
N VAL A 113 16.58 26.03 2.03
CA VAL A 113 17.09 26.48 0.73
C VAL A 113 18.60 26.75 0.80
N ASP A 114 19.04 27.50 1.80
CA ASP A 114 20.47 27.79 2.00
C ASP A 114 21.28 26.50 2.22
N GLY A 115 20.72 25.54 2.94
CA GLY A 115 21.33 24.22 3.14
C GLY A 115 21.52 23.47 1.84
N MET A 116 20.46 23.37 1.04
CA MET A 116 20.50 22.72 -0.28
C MET A 116 21.49 23.42 -1.23
N GLN A 117 21.48 24.75 -1.29
CA GLN A 117 22.40 25.52 -2.13
C GLN A 117 23.88 25.30 -1.74
N LYS A 118 24.19 25.24 -0.44
CA LYS A 118 25.54 24.93 0.05
C LYS A 118 26.00 23.54 -0.35
N VAL A 119 25.11 22.54 -0.23
CA VAL A 119 25.42 21.17 -0.66
C VAL A 119 25.65 21.11 -2.18
N ILE A 120 24.79 21.75 -2.96
CA ILE A 120 24.93 21.81 -4.43
C ILE A 120 26.24 22.49 -4.84
N ALA A 121 26.59 23.60 -4.19
CA ALA A 121 27.82 24.33 -4.48
C ALA A 121 29.09 23.53 -4.14
N ALA A 122 29.04 22.73 -3.07
CA ALA A 122 30.19 21.93 -2.61
C ALA A 122 30.34 20.60 -3.33
N HIS A 123 29.24 19.94 -3.68
CA HIS A 123 29.22 18.53 -4.12
C HIS A 123 28.45 18.28 -5.41
N GLY A 124 27.88 19.32 -6.01
CA GLY A 124 27.05 19.22 -7.20
C GLY A 124 25.58 18.82 -6.92
N PRO A 125 24.69 19.04 -7.88
CA PRO A 125 23.25 18.83 -7.71
C PRO A 125 22.86 17.35 -7.47
N GLN A 126 23.66 16.40 -7.97
CA GLN A 126 23.40 14.97 -7.78
C GLN A 126 23.58 14.50 -6.32
N SER A 127 24.09 15.38 -5.43
CA SER A 127 24.15 15.14 -4.00
C SER A 127 22.80 15.38 -3.30
N ILE A 128 21.83 15.94 -4.01
CA ILE A 128 20.46 16.09 -3.52
C ILE A 128 19.63 14.88 -3.94
N GLY A 129 18.97 14.26 -2.98
CA GLY A 129 18.01 13.20 -3.22
C GLY A 129 16.71 13.47 -2.46
N ALA A 130 15.61 12.94 -2.95
CA ALA A 130 14.31 13.03 -2.31
C ALA A 130 13.66 11.64 -2.20
N LEU A 131 13.13 11.35 -1.03
CA LEU A 131 12.35 10.16 -0.76
C LEU A 131 10.95 10.59 -0.30
N ALA A 132 9.94 10.30 -1.12
CA ALA A 132 8.56 10.58 -0.79
C ALA A 132 7.91 9.41 -0.05
N SER A 133 6.83 9.69 0.68
CA SER A 133 5.98 8.63 1.21
C SER A 133 5.19 7.97 0.07
N PRO A 134 5.04 6.64 0.02
CA PRO A 134 4.23 5.97 -1.00
C PRO A 134 2.74 6.31 -0.92
N VAL A 135 2.30 6.92 0.18
CA VAL A 135 0.92 7.38 0.40
C VAL A 135 0.74 8.89 0.12
N SER A 136 1.73 9.52 -0.49
CA SER A 136 1.63 10.92 -0.93
C SER A 136 0.61 11.07 -2.07
N THR A 137 0.04 12.27 -2.19
CA THR A 137 -0.86 12.60 -3.30
C THR A 137 -0.11 12.73 -4.63
N VAL A 138 -0.84 12.64 -5.74
CA VAL A 138 -0.26 12.84 -7.08
C VAL A 138 0.36 14.23 -7.22
N GLU A 139 -0.27 15.25 -6.61
CA GLU A 139 0.22 16.62 -6.59
C GLU A 139 1.55 16.75 -5.84
N GLU A 140 1.68 16.05 -4.69
CA GLU A 140 2.93 16.03 -3.91
C GLU A 140 4.04 15.36 -4.71
N PHE A 141 3.79 14.21 -5.34
CA PHE A 141 4.76 13.54 -6.21
C PHE A 141 5.17 14.42 -7.38
N TYR A 142 4.22 15.07 -8.06
CA TYR A 142 4.50 15.97 -9.17
C TYR A 142 5.36 17.15 -8.74
N LEU A 143 5.00 17.83 -7.66
CA LEU A 143 5.75 18.99 -7.16
C LEU A 143 7.14 18.61 -6.66
N LEU A 144 7.28 17.47 -5.97
CA LEU A 144 8.57 16.99 -5.48
C LEU A 144 9.53 16.70 -6.64
N GLN A 145 9.09 15.91 -7.63
CA GLN A 145 9.94 15.61 -8.78
C GLN A 145 10.29 16.87 -9.60
N LYS A 146 9.37 17.81 -9.73
CA LYS A 146 9.61 19.09 -10.41
C LYS A 146 10.66 19.93 -9.67
N LEU A 147 10.56 20.01 -8.35
CA LEU A 147 11.54 20.70 -7.49
C LEU A 147 12.93 20.09 -7.63
N VAL A 148 13.06 18.76 -7.45
CA VAL A 148 14.36 18.10 -7.46
C VAL A 148 15.03 18.18 -8.82
N ARG A 149 14.27 18.02 -9.92
CA ARG A 149 14.77 18.21 -11.28
C ARG A 149 15.18 19.66 -11.57
N ALA A 150 14.44 20.64 -11.03
CA ALA A 150 14.83 22.05 -11.17
C ALA A 150 16.14 22.39 -10.40
N LEU A 151 16.46 21.64 -9.34
CA LEU A 151 17.75 21.72 -8.65
C LEU A 151 18.89 21.01 -9.42
N GLY A 152 18.59 20.33 -10.52
CA GLY A 152 19.55 19.62 -11.36
C GLY A 152 19.80 18.16 -10.94
N SER A 153 18.97 17.58 -10.05
CA SER A 153 19.07 16.18 -9.64
C SER A 153 17.93 15.32 -10.22
N GLY A 154 18.25 14.06 -10.52
CA GLY A 154 17.29 13.03 -10.89
C GLY A 154 16.95 12.06 -9.74
N ASN A 155 17.53 12.23 -8.56
CA ASN A 155 17.45 11.29 -7.45
C ASN A 155 16.14 11.44 -6.69
N VAL A 156 15.08 10.84 -7.20
CA VAL A 156 13.73 10.83 -6.57
C VAL A 156 13.26 9.40 -6.46
N ASP A 157 12.83 9.00 -5.26
CA ASP A 157 12.23 7.70 -5.01
C ASP A 157 11.08 7.82 -4.01
N HIS A 158 10.23 6.79 -3.95
CA HIS A 158 9.12 6.65 -3.00
C HIS A 158 9.03 5.24 -2.41
N ARG A 159 10.04 4.40 -2.63
CA ARG A 159 10.08 3.00 -2.21
C ARG A 159 11.26 2.76 -1.28
N LEU A 160 11.03 1.94 -0.28
CA LEU A 160 12.09 1.43 0.60
C LEU A 160 12.62 0.07 0.14
N ARG A 161 11.94 -0.57 -0.82
CA ARG A 161 12.33 -1.87 -1.38
C ARG A 161 13.08 -1.67 -2.68
N GLN A 162 14.08 -2.51 -2.91
CA GLN A 162 14.77 -2.57 -4.19
C GLN A 162 13.79 -2.98 -5.29
N ARG A 163 13.89 -2.34 -6.45
CA ARG A 163 13.16 -2.66 -7.67
C ARG A 163 14.12 -2.80 -8.83
N ASP A 164 13.83 -3.72 -9.72
CA ASP A 164 14.39 -3.77 -11.06
C ASP A 164 13.66 -2.73 -11.94
N PHE A 165 14.42 -1.92 -12.67
CA PHE A 165 13.92 -0.88 -13.57
C PHE A 165 14.20 -1.21 -15.04
N SER A 166 14.67 -2.43 -15.34
CA SER A 166 15.05 -2.84 -16.69
C SER A 166 13.89 -2.81 -17.68
N ASP A 167 12.67 -2.98 -17.21
CA ASP A 167 11.42 -3.00 -17.97
C ASP A 167 10.66 -1.65 -17.99
N ASP A 168 11.19 -0.61 -17.36
CA ASP A 168 10.48 0.69 -17.24
C ASP A 168 10.13 1.34 -18.58
N ALA A 169 10.94 1.07 -19.63
CA ALA A 169 10.67 1.60 -20.98
C ALA A 169 9.43 0.98 -21.64
N ASP A 170 9.13 -0.27 -21.32
CA ASP A 170 8.02 -1.05 -21.88
C ASP A 170 6.84 -1.18 -20.91
N ALA A 171 7.01 -0.70 -19.67
CA ALA A 171 5.99 -0.75 -18.66
C ALA A 171 4.79 0.17 -19.00
N PRO A 172 3.54 -0.22 -18.67
CA PRO A 172 2.40 0.65 -18.85
C PRO A 172 2.53 1.91 -17.99
N LEU A 173 1.94 3.03 -18.47
CA LEU A 173 1.99 4.32 -17.76
C LEU A 173 1.51 4.24 -16.31
N PHE A 174 0.58 3.34 -16.01
CA PHE A 174 0.19 3.00 -14.66
C PHE A 174 -0.13 1.51 -14.55
N PRO A 175 0.20 0.86 -13.43
CA PRO A 175 -0.16 -0.53 -13.20
C PRO A 175 -1.67 -0.65 -12.96
N TYR A 176 -2.28 -1.66 -13.57
CA TYR A 176 -3.69 -1.97 -13.44
C TYR A 176 -3.89 -3.48 -13.24
N ILE A 177 -4.75 -3.87 -12.32
CA ILE A 177 -4.99 -5.29 -12.00
C ILE A 177 -5.69 -6.07 -13.13
N GLY A 178 -6.23 -5.37 -14.13
CA GLY A 178 -6.84 -5.97 -15.31
C GLY A 178 -8.36 -6.20 -15.20
N LEU A 179 -8.92 -6.05 -13.99
CA LEU A 179 -10.37 -6.21 -13.72
C LEU A 179 -10.81 -5.30 -12.58
N PRO A 180 -12.12 -4.96 -12.49
CA PRO A 180 -12.69 -4.27 -11.33
C PRO A 180 -12.57 -5.11 -10.05
N PHE A 181 -12.41 -4.47 -8.90
CA PHE A 181 -12.25 -5.18 -7.62
C PHE A 181 -13.42 -6.11 -7.28
N ARG A 182 -14.64 -5.73 -7.64
CA ARG A 182 -15.84 -6.57 -7.44
C ARG A 182 -15.75 -7.91 -8.19
N GLU A 183 -15.08 -7.96 -9.34
CA GLU A 183 -14.93 -9.16 -10.13
C GLU A 183 -13.93 -10.16 -9.55
N LEU A 184 -13.11 -9.74 -8.57
CA LEU A 184 -12.26 -10.67 -7.81
C LEU A 184 -13.05 -11.77 -7.12
N GLU A 185 -14.33 -11.53 -6.81
CA GLU A 185 -15.20 -12.50 -6.14
C GLU A 185 -15.67 -13.62 -7.07
N THR A 186 -15.57 -13.42 -8.39
CA THR A 186 -16.01 -14.37 -9.43
C THR A 186 -14.87 -15.09 -10.13
N LEU A 187 -13.65 -14.96 -9.61
CA LEU A 187 -12.49 -15.65 -10.16
C LEU A 187 -12.56 -17.16 -9.90
N ASP A 188 -12.24 -17.96 -10.91
CA ASP A 188 -12.06 -19.40 -10.76
C ASP A 188 -10.72 -19.76 -10.09
N ALA A 189 -9.70 -18.92 -10.29
CA ALA A 189 -8.38 -19.11 -9.71
C ALA A 189 -7.62 -17.80 -9.56
N ALA A 190 -6.71 -17.73 -8.54
CA ALA A 190 -5.76 -16.63 -8.38
C ALA A 190 -4.41 -17.13 -7.89
N LEU A 191 -3.32 -16.51 -8.37
CA LEU A 191 -1.96 -16.74 -7.94
C LEU A 191 -1.42 -15.47 -7.27
N LEU A 192 -1.08 -15.56 -5.99
CA LEU A 192 -0.44 -14.50 -5.23
C LEU A 192 1.08 -14.63 -5.33
N ILE A 193 1.75 -13.58 -5.81
CA ILE A 193 3.20 -13.58 -6.00
C ILE A 193 3.81 -12.48 -5.13
N GLY A 194 4.68 -12.86 -4.18
CA GLY A 194 5.34 -11.92 -3.28
C GLY A 194 4.39 -11.07 -2.44
N SER A 195 3.18 -11.56 -2.18
CA SER A 195 2.09 -10.77 -1.58
C SER A 195 1.60 -11.34 -0.27
N ASN A 196 1.56 -10.50 0.77
CA ASN A 196 0.79 -10.74 1.98
C ASN A 196 -0.52 -9.95 1.92
N ILE A 197 -1.42 -10.36 1.02
CA ILE A 197 -2.65 -9.62 0.72
C ILE A 197 -3.52 -9.37 1.95
N ARG A 198 -3.48 -10.27 2.94
CA ARG A 198 -4.20 -10.11 4.20
C ARG A 198 -3.76 -8.85 4.96
N LYS A 199 -2.44 -8.57 4.95
CA LYS A 199 -1.85 -7.42 5.67
C LYS A 199 -1.74 -6.18 4.78
N ASP A 200 -1.34 -6.37 3.52
CA ASP A 200 -1.06 -5.25 2.61
C ASP A 200 -2.35 -4.63 2.06
N GLN A 201 -3.31 -5.47 1.63
CA GLN A 201 -4.60 -5.05 1.07
C GLN A 201 -5.76 -5.88 1.66
N PRO A 202 -6.14 -5.65 2.94
CA PRO A 202 -7.11 -6.50 3.64
C PRO A 202 -8.46 -6.62 2.93
N LEU A 203 -8.91 -5.56 2.24
CA LEU A 203 -10.19 -5.57 1.52
C LEU A 203 -10.13 -6.41 0.25
N LEU A 204 -9.00 -6.42 -0.49
CA LEU A 204 -8.82 -7.36 -1.60
C LEU A 204 -8.70 -8.80 -1.08
N GLY A 205 -8.04 -9.00 0.06
CA GLY A 205 -8.01 -10.28 0.76
C GLY A 205 -9.41 -10.80 1.11
N LEU A 206 -10.32 -9.89 1.51
CA LEU A 206 -11.72 -10.24 1.77
C LEU A 206 -12.44 -10.70 0.49
N ARG A 207 -12.24 -10.02 -0.64
CA ARG A 207 -12.85 -10.41 -1.92
C ARG A 207 -12.32 -11.77 -2.42
N LEU A 208 -11.02 -12.02 -2.28
CA LEU A 208 -10.46 -13.36 -2.59
C LEU A 208 -11.00 -14.44 -1.65
N ARG A 209 -11.25 -14.10 -0.37
CA ARG A 209 -11.93 -15.03 0.53
C ARG A 209 -13.34 -15.37 0.05
N LYS A 210 -14.08 -14.41 -0.48
CA LYS A 210 -15.40 -14.67 -1.07
C LYS A 210 -15.29 -15.60 -2.31
N ALA A 211 -14.32 -15.33 -3.21
CA ALA A 211 -14.03 -16.23 -4.32
C ALA A 211 -13.70 -17.65 -3.84
N PHE A 212 -12.86 -17.79 -2.81
CA PHE A 212 -12.56 -19.09 -2.19
C PHE A 212 -13.82 -19.81 -1.68
N LEU A 213 -14.75 -19.09 -1.07
CA LEU A 213 -16.02 -19.64 -0.61
C LEU A 213 -16.96 -20.08 -1.77
N HIS A 214 -16.66 -19.64 -2.98
CA HIS A 214 -17.30 -20.05 -4.24
C HIS A 214 -16.42 -21.02 -5.05
N ASP A 215 -15.55 -21.79 -4.36
CA ASP A 215 -14.70 -22.84 -4.92
C ASP A 215 -13.52 -22.35 -5.79
N ALA A 216 -13.14 -21.07 -5.74
CA ALA A 216 -11.95 -20.58 -6.42
C ALA A 216 -10.67 -21.26 -5.91
N ALA A 217 -9.78 -21.63 -6.82
CA ALA A 217 -8.49 -22.23 -6.49
C ALA A 217 -7.45 -21.13 -6.26
N LEU A 218 -7.01 -20.96 -5.00
CA LEU A 218 -6.03 -19.95 -4.63
C LEU A 218 -4.64 -20.56 -4.43
N PHE A 219 -3.63 -19.90 -4.98
CA PHE A 219 -2.23 -20.32 -4.97
C PHE A 219 -1.32 -19.20 -4.50
N ALA A 220 -0.13 -19.53 -3.98
CA ALA A 220 0.85 -18.53 -3.62
C ALA A 220 2.29 -18.97 -3.94
N VAL A 221 3.11 -17.99 -4.38
CA VAL A 221 4.57 -18.07 -4.45
C VAL A 221 5.12 -16.91 -3.65
N ASN A 222 5.64 -17.18 -2.46
CA ASN A 222 6.02 -16.14 -1.50
C ASN A 222 7.37 -16.44 -0.84
N PRO A 223 8.08 -15.42 -0.32
CA PRO A 223 9.31 -15.63 0.44
C PRO A 223 9.08 -16.13 1.86
N VAL A 224 7.86 -16.03 2.36
CA VAL A 224 7.44 -16.43 3.71
C VAL A 224 6.11 -17.16 3.62
N ASP A 225 5.90 -18.13 4.47
CA ASP A 225 4.61 -18.81 4.62
C ASP A 225 3.64 -17.90 5.40
N TYR A 226 2.90 -17.08 4.68
CA TYR A 226 1.93 -16.16 5.26
C TYR A 226 0.65 -16.89 5.65
N ASP A 227 0.07 -16.46 6.76
CA ASP A 227 -1.25 -16.89 7.21
C ASP A 227 -2.35 -16.05 6.51
N PHE A 228 -3.12 -16.68 5.63
CA PHE A 228 -4.24 -16.06 4.92
C PHE A 228 -5.59 -16.36 5.62
N SER A 229 -6.62 -15.60 5.28
CA SER A 229 -8.01 -15.83 5.76
C SER A 229 -8.77 -16.86 4.92
N PHE A 230 -8.08 -17.62 4.07
CA PHE A 230 -8.57 -18.68 3.21
C PHE A 230 -7.47 -19.73 3.02
N ASP A 231 -7.87 -20.94 2.64
CA ASP A 231 -6.91 -22.01 2.36
C ASP A 231 -6.34 -21.89 0.95
N LEU A 232 -5.05 -22.16 0.81
CA LEU A 232 -4.39 -22.25 -0.48
C LEU A 232 -4.43 -23.68 -1.00
N LYS A 233 -4.78 -23.84 -2.28
CA LYS A 233 -4.74 -25.14 -2.95
C LYS A 233 -3.31 -25.66 -3.10
N ALA A 234 -2.36 -24.76 -3.36
CA ALA A 234 -0.93 -25.02 -3.30
C ALA A 234 -0.14 -23.74 -3.00
N ARG A 235 1.03 -23.91 -2.39
CA ARG A 235 1.95 -22.81 -2.10
C ARG A 235 3.40 -23.24 -2.31
N VAL A 236 4.21 -22.27 -2.73
CA VAL A 236 5.65 -22.40 -2.81
C VAL A 236 6.28 -21.31 -1.96
N VAL A 237 7.10 -21.69 -1.00
CA VAL A 237 7.92 -20.76 -0.21
C VAL A 237 9.33 -20.84 -0.74
N THR A 238 9.87 -19.73 -1.24
CA THR A 238 11.18 -19.70 -1.88
C THR A 238 11.86 -18.34 -1.68
N ASP A 239 13.18 -18.32 -1.77
CA ASP A 239 13.96 -17.09 -1.69
C ASP A 239 13.49 -16.07 -2.74
N PRO A 240 13.41 -14.76 -2.43
CA PRO A 240 13.03 -13.73 -3.39
C PRO A 240 13.84 -13.76 -4.69
N ALA A 241 15.13 -14.06 -4.63
CA ALA A 241 15.98 -14.18 -5.82
C ALA A 241 15.65 -15.40 -6.69
N ALA A 242 15.08 -16.46 -6.09
CA ALA A 242 14.66 -17.67 -6.79
C ALA A 242 13.21 -17.61 -7.33
N MET A 243 12.42 -16.61 -6.92
CA MET A 243 11.01 -16.49 -7.36
C MET A 243 10.86 -16.42 -8.90
N PRO A 244 11.66 -15.63 -9.66
CA PRO A 244 11.56 -15.60 -11.12
C PRO A 244 11.76 -16.97 -11.75
N ALA A 245 12.77 -17.73 -11.31
CA ALA A 245 13.03 -19.09 -11.78
C ALA A 245 11.89 -20.04 -11.43
N THR A 246 11.32 -19.93 -10.23
CA THR A 246 10.16 -20.72 -9.80
C THR A 246 8.94 -20.44 -10.69
N LEU A 247 8.65 -19.18 -10.99
CA LEU A 247 7.56 -18.81 -11.89
C LEU A 247 7.80 -19.31 -13.32
N ALA A 248 9.03 -19.25 -13.81
CA ALA A 248 9.40 -19.79 -15.11
C ALA A 248 9.21 -21.31 -15.19
N ARG A 249 9.48 -22.07 -14.11
CA ARG A 249 9.17 -23.52 -14.01
C ARG A 249 7.67 -23.76 -14.08
N ILE A 250 6.89 -23.03 -13.33
CA ILE A 250 5.42 -23.12 -13.35
C ILE A 250 4.89 -22.86 -14.78
N ALA A 251 5.39 -21.79 -15.41
CA ALA A 251 5.03 -21.44 -16.79
C ALA A 251 5.38 -22.57 -17.77
N ARG A 252 6.55 -23.22 -17.63
CA ARG A 252 6.96 -24.36 -18.47
C ARG A 252 6.01 -25.55 -18.32
N VAL A 253 5.71 -25.97 -17.09
CA VAL A 253 4.81 -27.08 -16.83
C VAL A 253 3.40 -26.80 -17.41
N LEU A 254 2.91 -25.58 -17.24
CA LEU A 254 1.63 -25.17 -17.82
C LEU A 254 1.67 -25.16 -19.36
N SER A 255 2.76 -24.67 -19.96
CA SER A 255 2.98 -24.67 -21.40
C SER A 255 2.93 -26.10 -21.98
N GLU A 256 3.67 -27.01 -21.37
CA GLU A 256 3.70 -28.43 -21.76
C GLU A 256 2.31 -29.08 -21.64
N SER A 257 1.60 -28.84 -20.52
CA SER A 257 0.27 -29.42 -20.26
C SER A 257 -0.83 -28.84 -21.15
N ARG A 258 -0.69 -27.59 -21.58
CA ARG A 258 -1.68 -26.87 -22.40
C ARG A 258 -1.29 -26.75 -23.86
N HIS A 259 -0.11 -27.25 -24.25
CA HIS A 259 0.45 -27.15 -25.62
C HIS A 259 0.56 -25.67 -26.11
N VAL A 260 0.92 -24.76 -25.21
CA VAL A 260 1.09 -23.33 -25.50
C VAL A 260 2.58 -23.01 -25.60
N VAL A 261 3.02 -22.31 -26.65
CA VAL A 261 4.41 -21.91 -26.81
C VAL A 261 4.72 -20.75 -25.88
N LEU A 262 5.78 -20.90 -25.07
CA LEU A 262 6.29 -19.82 -24.22
C LEU A 262 7.00 -18.72 -25.04
N PRO A 263 6.93 -17.46 -24.64
CA PRO A 263 7.82 -16.43 -25.14
C PRO A 263 9.30 -16.84 -24.94
N SER A 264 10.17 -16.46 -25.90
CA SER A 264 11.58 -16.87 -25.91
C SER A 264 12.35 -16.56 -24.62
N GLU A 265 12.06 -15.42 -24.01
CA GLU A 265 12.66 -14.97 -22.75
C GLU A 265 12.28 -15.86 -21.58
N VAL A 266 10.98 -16.19 -21.46
CA VAL A 266 10.49 -17.10 -20.43
C VAL A 266 11.01 -18.51 -20.64
N ALA A 267 11.07 -18.99 -21.89
CA ALA A 267 11.63 -20.29 -22.23
C ALA A 267 13.12 -20.39 -21.85
N THR A 268 13.89 -19.31 -22.06
CA THR A 268 15.31 -19.22 -21.68
C THR A 268 15.48 -19.29 -20.17
N LEU A 269 14.71 -18.52 -19.40
CA LEU A 269 14.72 -18.58 -17.93
C LEU A 269 14.32 -19.96 -17.41
N ALA A 270 13.33 -20.58 -18.04
CA ALA A 270 12.85 -21.91 -17.67
C ALA A 270 13.85 -23.03 -18.00
N SER A 271 14.66 -22.89 -19.05
CA SER A 271 15.67 -23.90 -19.45
C SER A 271 16.93 -23.87 -18.56
N GLY A 272 17.27 -22.73 -18.00
CA GLY A 272 18.43 -22.58 -17.09
C GLY A 272 18.23 -23.17 -15.68
N VAL A 273 17.05 -23.71 -15.40
CA VAL A 273 16.70 -24.22 -14.06
C VAL A 273 16.62 -25.75 -14.09
N PRO A 274 17.37 -26.49 -13.21
CA PRO A 274 17.31 -27.94 -13.16
C PRO A 274 15.88 -28.46 -12.98
N SER A 275 15.57 -29.55 -13.67
CA SER A 275 14.27 -30.24 -13.57
C SER A 275 14.26 -31.16 -12.34
N ASP A 276 14.38 -30.62 -11.13
CA ASP A 276 14.13 -31.42 -9.94
C ASP A 276 12.63 -31.60 -9.76
N THR A 277 12.15 -32.68 -10.32
CA THR A 277 10.87 -33.29 -10.05
C THR A 277 11.00 -34.07 -8.75
N GLU A 278 10.97 -33.42 -7.59
CA GLU A 278 10.67 -34.07 -6.30
C GLU A 278 10.79 -33.02 -5.18
N GLN A 279 9.67 -32.34 -4.88
CA GLN A 279 9.25 -32.06 -3.49
C GLN A 279 7.79 -31.58 -3.49
#